data_7465b1caf7ff8d708053a26d23171b18
#
_entry.id   7465b1caf7ff8d708053a26d23171b18
#
_cell.length_a   1.000
_cell.length_b   1.000
_cell.length_c   1.000
_cell.angle_alpha   90.00
_cell.angle_beta   90.00
_cell.angle_gamma   90.00
#
_symmetry.space_group_name_H-M   'P 1'
#
loop_
_entity.id
_entity.type
_entity.pdbx_description
1 polymer ?
#
loop_
_entity_poly.entity_id
_entity_poly.type
_entity_poly.pdbx_seq_one_letter_code
_entity_poly.pdbx_strand_id
1 'polypeptide(L)'
;MDDAQHSLQRKLEQERRHLARLCAGFALPHGHGDEADNARDEMAELLAWSHAHLCAARIRALEGLLGDLRCSGRRLCMDCGEEIPLSRLLAVPGACRCRDCQQLAEEEGTPCDRRPSLLPEGLLPPPAALR
;
A
#
# COMPACT_ATOMS: atom_id res chain seq x y z
N MET A 1 -4.24 17.43 17.28
CA MET A 1 -3.80 17.33 15.88
C MET A 1 -2.42 16.72 15.72
N ASP A 2 -1.49 17.07 16.59
CA ASP A 2 -0.10 16.55 16.51
C ASP A 2 0.02 15.04 16.73
N ASP A 3 -0.80 14.44 17.60
CA ASP A 3 -0.76 13.00 17.89
C ASP A 3 -1.13 12.13 16.68
N ALA A 4 -2.09 12.57 15.89
CA ALA A 4 -2.50 11.86 14.68
C ALA A 4 -1.40 11.86 13.62
N GLN A 5 -0.79 13.01 13.38
CA GLN A 5 0.34 13.16 12.45
C GLN A 5 1.56 12.39 12.93
N HIS A 6 1.85 12.41 14.23
CA HIS A 6 2.94 11.63 14.83
C HIS A 6 2.73 10.11 14.68
N SER A 7 1.51 9.65 14.88
CA SER A 7 1.15 8.23 14.72
C SER A 7 1.31 7.78 13.28
N LEU A 8 0.88 8.61 12.32
CA LEU A 8 1.07 8.35 10.89
C LEU A 8 2.54 8.38 10.47
N GLN A 9 3.32 9.32 10.97
CA GLN A 9 4.75 9.40 10.69
C GLN A 9 5.50 8.16 11.19
N ARG A 10 5.19 7.69 12.42
CA ARG A 10 5.75 6.44 12.96
C ARG A 10 5.38 5.24 12.12
N LYS A 11 4.13 5.17 11.65
CA LYS A 11 3.68 4.09 10.77
C LYS A 11 4.39 4.13 9.42
N LEU A 12 4.54 5.31 8.83
CA LEU A 12 5.26 5.52 7.58
C LEU A 12 6.72 5.08 7.69
N GLU A 13 7.40 5.47 8.76
CA GLU A 13 8.79 5.08 9.01
C GLU A 13 8.92 3.56 9.21
N GLN A 14 7.98 2.93 9.90
CA GLN A 14 7.92 1.47 10.05
C GLN A 14 7.80 0.77 8.69
N GLU A 15 6.91 1.24 7.81
CA GLU A 15 6.73 0.66 6.48
C GLU A 15 7.96 0.87 5.59
N ARG A 16 8.61 2.04 5.67
CA ARG A 16 9.87 2.31 4.96
C ARG A 16 10.99 1.37 5.38
N ARG A 17 11.15 1.14 6.68
CA ARG A 17 12.13 0.17 7.21
C ARG A 17 11.81 -1.26 6.78
N HIS A 18 10.53 -1.61 6.73
CA HIS A 18 10.11 -2.92 6.25
C HIS A 18 10.45 -3.10 4.76
N LEU A 19 10.14 -2.12 3.93
CA LEU A 19 10.50 -2.12 2.51
C LEU A 19 12.01 -2.24 2.30
N ALA A 20 12.81 -1.49 3.06
CA ALA A 20 14.28 -1.55 2.98
C ALA A 20 14.81 -2.96 3.28
N ARG A 21 14.23 -3.66 4.27
CA ARG A 21 14.59 -5.05 4.58
C ARG A 21 14.20 -6.02 3.47
N LEU A 22 13.03 -5.85 2.86
CA LEU A 22 12.60 -6.66 1.72
C LEU A 22 13.55 -6.46 0.52
N CYS A 23 13.89 -5.23 0.21
CA CYS A 23 14.81 -4.91 -0.89
C CYS A 23 16.24 -5.42 -0.63
N ALA A 24 16.73 -5.40 0.60
CA ALA A 24 18.03 -5.96 0.95
C ALA A 24 18.11 -7.48 0.69
N GLY A 25 16.98 -8.20 0.83
CA GLY A 25 16.90 -9.62 0.49
C GLY A 25 17.09 -9.93 -0.99
N PHE A 26 16.77 -9.01 -1.89
CA PHE A 26 16.95 -9.19 -3.35
C PHE A 26 18.43 -9.09 -3.80
N ALA A 27 19.27 -8.49 -3.00
CA ALA A 27 20.68 -8.27 -3.35
C ALA A 27 21.61 -9.49 -3.09
N LEU A 28 21.07 -10.60 -2.55
CA LEU A 28 21.85 -11.80 -2.29
C LEU A 28 22.00 -12.62 -3.58
N PRO A 29 23.23 -13.01 -3.95
CA PRO A 29 23.45 -13.86 -5.11
C PRO A 29 22.82 -15.24 -4.85
N HIS A 30 21.99 -15.69 -5.78
CA HIS A 30 21.40 -17.02 -5.76
C HIS A 30 22.52 -18.05 -6.03
N GLY A 31 22.64 -19.04 -5.14
CA GLY A 31 23.58 -20.14 -5.34
C GLY A 31 23.16 -21.02 -6.53
N HIS A 32 24.13 -21.73 -7.11
CA HIS A 32 23.85 -22.74 -8.12
C HIS A 32 23.19 -23.95 -7.44
N GLY A 33 21.84 -23.98 -7.44
CA GLY A 33 21.05 -25.11 -7.00
C GLY A 33 20.64 -26.01 -8.17
N ASP A 34 19.99 -27.13 -7.85
CA ASP A 34 19.36 -27.97 -8.88
C ASP A 34 18.08 -27.32 -9.42
N GLU A 35 17.45 -27.93 -10.42
CA GLU A 35 16.26 -27.38 -11.08
C GLU A 35 15.08 -27.17 -10.13
N ALA A 36 14.93 -28.01 -9.09
CA ALA A 36 13.88 -27.88 -8.08
C ALA A 36 14.16 -26.73 -7.12
N ASP A 37 15.41 -26.50 -6.76
CA ASP A 37 15.83 -25.36 -5.93
C ASP A 37 15.65 -24.06 -6.71
N ASN A 38 15.98 -24.01 -7.99
CA ASN A 38 15.77 -22.85 -8.84
C ASN A 38 14.29 -22.46 -8.95
N ALA A 39 13.37 -23.43 -9.08
CA ALA A 39 11.93 -23.15 -9.12
C ALA A 39 11.39 -22.60 -7.80
N ARG A 40 11.92 -23.04 -6.66
CA ARG A 40 11.58 -22.50 -5.33
C ARG A 40 12.10 -21.08 -5.16
N ASP A 41 13.32 -20.82 -5.63
CA ASP A 41 13.94 -19.51 -5.57
C ASP A 41 13.17 -18.49 -6.43
N GLU A 42 12.75 -18.87 -7.63
CA GLU A 42 11.91 -18.03 -8.49
C GLU A 42 10.56 -17.69 -7.84
N MET A 43 9.91 -18.67 -7.20
CA MET A 43 8.65 -18.42 -6.48
C MET A 43 8.84 -17.50 -5.27
N ALA A 44 9.92 -17.71 -4.51
CA ALA A 44 10.27 -16.87 -3.36
C ALA A 44 10.56 -15.43 -3.79
N GLU A 45 11.25 -15.24 -4.91
CA GLU A 45 11.55 -13.95 -5.50
C GLU A 45 10.27 -13.23 -5.96
N LEU A 46 9.35 -13.92 -6.63
CA LEU A 46 8.04 -13.39 -7.02
C LEU A 46 7.22 -12.93 -5.82
N LEU A 47 7.17 -13.73 -4.74
CA LEU A 47 6.47 -13.38 -3.51
C LEU A 47 7.11 -12.17 -2.84
N ALA A 48 8.43 -12.12 -2.75
CA ALA A 48 9.16 -11.01 -2.15
C ALA A 48 8.95 -9.71 -2.97
N TRP A 49 8.93 -9.80 -4.28
CA TRP A 49 8.64 -8.68 -5.17
C TRP A 49 7.21 -8.17 -4.97
N SER A 50 6.23 -9.07 -4.87
CA SER A 50 4.83 -8.72 -4.58
C SER A 50 4.69 -8.02 -3.24
N HIS A 51 5.35 -8.51 -2.20
CA HIS A 51 5.35 -7.88 -0.87
C HIS A 51 5.98 -6.49 -0.90
N ALA A 52 7.11 -6.32 -1.59
CA ALA A 52 7.76 -5.02 -1.75
C ALA A 52 6.84 -4.02 -2.48
N HIS A 53 6.14 -4.47 -3.51
CA HIS A 53 5.19 -3.65 -4.27
C HIS A 53 4.01 -3.20 -3.42
N LEU A 54 3.41 -4.09 -2.63
CA LEU A 54 2.34 -3.79 -1.69
C LEU A 54 2.79 -2.81 -0.60
N CYS A 55 4.00 -3.01 -0.06
CA CYS A 55 4.59 -2.12 0.93
C CYS A 55 4.82 -0.72 0.36
N ALA A 56 5.34 -0.61 -0.87
CA ALA A 56 5.52 0.66 -1.55
C ALA A 56 4.18 1.37 -1.81
N ALA A 57 3.13 0.64 -2.18
CA ALA A 57 1.79 1.19 -2.35
C ALA A 57 1.22 1.74 -1.03
N ARG A 58 1.45 1.03 0.08
CA ARG A 58 1.03 1.48 1.42
C ARG A 58 1.80 2.72 1.86
N ILE A 59 3.09 2.82 1.58
CA ILE A 59 3.90 4.02 1.84
C ILE A 59 3.31 5.22 1.12
N ARG A 60 3.03 5.11 -0.18
CA ARG A 60 2.41 6.19 -0.97
C ARG A 60 1.05 6.62 -0.40
N ALA A 61 0.23 5.66 0.02
CA ALA A 61 -1.06 5.96 0.65
C ALA A 61 -0.92 6.71 1.98
N LEU A 62 0.06 6.35 2.80
CA LEU A 62 0.38 7.04 4.06
C LEU A 62 0.92 8.45 3.82
N GLU A 63 1.78 8.64 2.82
CA GLU A 63 2.30 9.95 2.43
C GLU A 63 1.18 10.88 1.93
N GLY A 64 0.28 10.36 1.09
CA GLY A 64 -0.90 11.09 0.63
C GLY A 64 -1.82 11.48 1.77
N LEU A 65 -2.10 10.55 2.68
CA LEU A 65 -2.91 10.82 3.87
C LEU A 65 -2.28 11.89 4.78
N LEU A 66 -0.96 11.84 4.96
CA LEU A 66 -0.24 12.83 5.75
C LEU A 66 -0.34 14.23 5.12
N GLY A 67 -0.27 14.30 3.79
CA GLY A 67 -0.50 15.53 3.02
C GLY A 67 -1.92 16.07 3.21
N ASP A 68 -2.93 15.24 3.08
CA ASP A 68 -4.33 15.61 3.26
C ASP A 68 -4.59 16.15 4.68
N LEU A 69 -4.06 15.48 5.70
CA LEU A 69 -4.22 15.92 7.09
C LEU A 69 -3.48 17.22 7.41
N ARG A 70 -2.36 17.49 6.75
CA ARG A 70 -1.66 18.79 6.88
C ARG A 70 -2.45 19.93 6.25
N CYS A 71 -3.13 19.67 5.14
CA CYS A 71 -3.91 20.68 4.42
C CYS A 71 -5.27 20.95 5.06
N SER A 72 -6.01 19.88 5.42
CA SER A 72 -7.41 19.98 5.88
C SER A 72 -7.64 19.54 7.33
N GLY A 73 -6.64 18.97 7.98
CA GLY A 73 -6.69 18.48 9.36
C GLY A 73 -7.50 17.20 9.56
N ARG A 74 -8.26 16.78 8.56
CA ARG A 74 -9.15 15.62 8.63
C ARG A 74 -9.40 15.02 7.26
N ARG A 75 -9.84 13.77 7.22
CA ARG A 75 -10.29 13.10 6.00
C ARG A 75 -11.76 12.75 6.10
N LEU A 76 -12.53 13.19 5.11
CA LEU A 76 -13.97 13.00 5.08
C LEU A 76 -14.35 11.81 4.20
N CYS A 77 -15.40 11.11 4.58
CA CYS A 77 -16.02 10.07 3.77
C CYS A 77 -16.60 10.68 2.50
N MET A 78 -16.36 10.05 1.37
CA MET A 78 -16.86 10.54 0.07
C MET A 78 -18.37 10.42 -0.11
N ASP A 79 -19.02 9.53 0.63
CA ASP A 79 -20.46 9.26 0.50
C ASP A 79 -21.30 10.04 1.52
N CYS A 80 -20.95 9.95 2.82
CA CYS A 80 -21.71 10.63 3.88
C CYS A 80 -21.11 11.96 4.34
N GLY A 81 -19.89 12.29 3.95
CA GLY A 81 -19.21 13.51 4.38
C GLY A 81 -18.72 13.53 5.83
N GLU A 82 -18.94 12.46 6.59
CA GLU A 82 -18.45 12.35 7.97
C GLU A 82 -16.95 12.11 8.01
N GLU A 83 -16.33 12.49 9.13
CA GLU A 83 -14.91 12.28 9.32
C GLU A 83 -14.57 10.79 9.46
N ILE A 84 -13.58 10.34 8.71
CA ILE A 84 -13.06 8.97 8.80
C ILE A 84 -12.15 8.89 10.02
N PRO A 85 -12.43 7.98 10.98
CA PRO A 85 -11.63 7.85 12.20
C PRO A 85 -10.16 7.54 11.90
N LEU A 86 -9.24 8.13 12.66
CA LEU A 86 -7.81 7.90 12.50
C LEU A 86 -7.44 6.42 12.60
N SER A 87 -8.09 5.67 13.49
CA SER A 87 -7.88 4.22 13.64
C SER A 87 -8.11 3.47 12.31
N ARG A 88 -9.13 3.88 11.55
CA ARG A 88 -9.39 3.32 10.23
C ARG A 88 -8.33 3.74 9.21
N LEU A 89 -7.90 4.99 9.23
CA LEU A 89 -6.87 5.51 8.33
C LEU A 89 -5.51 4.88 8.59
N LEU A 90 -5.19 4.54 9.84
CA LEU A 90 -3.97 3.79 10.18
C LEU A 90 -4.01 2.34 9.70
N ALA A 91 -5.18 1.72 9.73
CA ALA A 91 -5.37 0.36 9.21
C ALA A 91 -5.43 0.34 7.68
N VAL A 92 -6.16 1.28 7.09
CA VAL A 92 -6.36 1.41 5.63
C VAL A 92 -6.07 2.86 5.21
N PRO A 93 -4.80 3.21 4.95
CA PRO A 93 -4.42 4.60 4.64
C PRO A 93 -5.08 5.18 3.39
N GLY A 94 -5.47 4.32 2.46
CA GLY A 94 -6.21 4.69 1.25
C GLY A 94 -7.72 4.78 1.42
N ALA A 95 -8.27 4.64 2.65
CA ALA A 95 -9.70 4.67 2.86
C ALA A 95 -10.31 6.00 2.42
N CYS A 96 -11.30 5.93 1.55
CA CYS A 96 -12.09 7.06 1.06
C CYS A 96 -13.52 7.07 1.62
N ARG A 97 -13.91 6.00 2.31
CA ARG A 97 -15.22 5.81 2.92
C ARG A 97 -15.10 5.45 4.40
N CYS A 98 -16.07 5.85 5.21
CA CYS A 98 -16.23 5.32 6.56
C CYS A 98 -16.56 3.83 6.51
N ARG A 99 -16.57 3.16 7.65
CA ARG A 99 -16.82 1.72 7.71
C ARG A 99 -18.19 1.34 7.15
N ASP A 100 -19.20 2.09 7.53
CA ASP A 100 -20.60 1.81 7.15
C ASP A 100 -20.84 2.03 5.66
N CYS A 101 -20.35 3.15 5.10
CA CYS A 101 -20.44 3.42 3.67
C CYS A 101 -19.60 2.43 2.84
N GLN A 102 -18.48 1.96 3.37
CA GLN A 102 -17.67 0.94 2.71
C GLN A 102 -18.42 -0.40 2.65
N GLN A 103 -19.08 -0.79 3.74
CA GLN A 103 -19.87 -2.02 3.77
C GLN A 103 -21.02 -1.97 2.77
N LEU A 104 -21.76 -0.86 2.72
CA LEU A 104 -22.83 -0.67 1.73
C LEU A 104 -22.29 -0.74 0.30
N ALA A 105 -21.17 -0.11 0.03
CA ALA A 105 -20.54 -0.13 -1.30
C ALA A 105 -20.08 -1.55 -1.71
N GLU A 106 -19.61 -2.36 -0.76
CA GLU A 106 -19.24 -3.75 -1.00
C GLU A 106 -20.46 -4.63 -1.31
N GLU A 107 -21.56 -4.40 -0.61
CA GLU A 107 -22.84 -5.08 -0.88
C GLU A 107 -23.41 -4.70 -2.26
N GLU A 108 -23.24 -3.46 -2.69
CA GLU A 108 -23.67 -2.94 -3.99
C GLU A 108 -22.67 -3.21 -5.13
N GLY A 109 -21.46 -3.70 -4.81
CA GLY A 109 -20.39 -3.95 -5.76
C GLY A 109 -19.78 -2.67 -6.36
N THR A 110 -19.91 -1.54 -5.66
CA THR A 110 -19.41 -0.24 -6.13
C THR A 110 -17.94 -0.04 -5.73
N PRO A 111 -16.98 -0.05 -6.65
CA PRO A 111 -15.57 0.14 -6.32
C PRO A 111 -15.30 1.56 -5.81
N CYS A 112 -14.32 1.70 -4.93
CA CYS A 112 -13.80 3.00 -4.55
C CYS A 112 -12.90 3.53 -5.67
N ASP A 113 -13.42 4.46 -6.48
CA ASP A 113 -12.72 5.01 -7.66
C ASP A 113 -11.74 6.14 -7.32
N ARG A 114 -11.38 6.29 -6.06
CA ARG A 114 -10.30 7.18 -5.67
C ARG A 114 -8.96 6.49 -5.89
N ARG A 115 -8.54 6.42 -7.15
CA ARG A 115 -7.14 6.17 -7.47
C ARG A 115 -6.31 7.24 -6.77
N PRO A 116 -5.29 6.89 -5.97
CA PRO A 116 -4.31 7.88 -5.59
C PRO A 116 -3.74 8.45 -6.88
N SER A 117 -3.85 9.75 -7.07
CA SER A 117 -3.47 10.49 -8.28
C SER A 117 -1.98 10.46 -8.61
N LEU A 118 -1.23 9.49 -8.12
CA LEU A 118 0.22 9.39 -8.22
C LEU A 118 0.68 7.97 -8.57
N LEU A 119 0.07 7.36 -9.58
CA LEU A 119 0.81 6.37 -10.36
C LEU A 119 1.38 7.13 -11.56
N PRO A 120 2.70 7.30 -11.67
CA PRO A 120 3.26 7.60 -12.97
C PRO A 120 2.84 6.44 -13.89
N GLU A 121 2.05 6.75 -14.89
CA GLU A 121 1.77 5.84 -15.98
C GLU A 121 3.11 5.43 -16.57
N GLY A 122 3.53 4.22 -16.35
CA GLY A 122 4.78 3.72 -16.91
C GLY A 122 5.48 2.62 -16.11
N LEU A 123 5.00 2.20 -14.95
CA LEU A 123 5.62 1.10 -14.19
C LEU A 123 4.74 -0.15 -14.14
N LEU A 124 4.07 -0.47 -15.24
CA LEU A 124 3.61 -1.83 -15.46
C LEU A 124 4.81 -2.62 -16.00
N PRO A 125 5.25 -3.69 -15.32
CA PRO A 125 6.15 -4.62 -15.94
C PRO A 125 5.48 -5.11 -17.24
N PRO A 126 6.21 -5.29 -18.33
CA PRO A 126 5.63 -5.86 -19.54
C PRO A 126 4.97 -7.19 -19.18
N PRO A 127 3.81 -7.53 -19.74
CA PRO A 127 3.23 -8.83 -19.53
C PRO A 127 4.30 -9.86 -19.87
N ALA A 128 4.68 -10.65 -18.88
CA ALA A 128 5.55 -11.78 -19.11
C ALA A 128 4.90 -12.58 -20.24
N ALA A 129 5.56 -12.62 -21.37
CA ALA A 129 5.10 -13.38 -22.51
C ALA A 129 4.97 -14.83 -22.05
N LEU A 130 3.75 -15.25 -21.77
CA LEU A 130 3.42 -16.66 -21.66
C LEU A 130 3.69 -17.28 -23.03
N ARG A 131 4.81 -17.92 -23.13
CA ARG A 131 5.08 -18.92 -24.16
C ARG A 131 5.16 -20.30 -23.56
#